data_71d031e5348d969a1fbb303937693701
#
_entry.id   71d031e5348d969a1fbb303937693701
#
_cell.length_a   1.000
_cell.length_b   1.000
_cell.length_c   1.000
_cell.angle_alpha   90.00
_cell.angle_beta   90.00
_cell.angle_gamma   90.00
#
_symmetry.space_group_name_H-M   'P 1'
#
loop_
_entity.id
_entity.type
_entity.pdbx_description
1 polymer ?
#
loop_
_entity_poly.entity_id
_entity_poly.type
_entity_poly.pdbx_seq_one_letter_code
_entity_poly.pdbx_strand_id
1 'polypeptide(L)'
;YKDPFDHFLIGESGGFLMNIDPNKRFVNTELLRPAAIAYEKDGVYTKFAVDSMPYTNFRKQETLRRLVGFKAPCLMNTRTGEIEEVYITGEHYNFINYGRILKLDTKTLRVEEGKVTGRKIRGFPRFIDCQWWYFLIKQFCRDNGLFLINDKTRRGGFSYMEAIGSANFINLTPNRAVIHAASDNKFLVQSGGLSDFMKKQI
;
A
#
# COMPACT_ATOMS: atom_id res chain seq x y z
N TYR A 1 5.86 -23.83 14.75
CA TYR A 1 6.16 -22.77 13.79
C TYR A 1 5.03 -22.79 12.75
N LYS A 2 4.06 -21.90 12.88
CA LYS A 2 3.06 -21.74 11.82
C LYS A 2 3.75 -20.98 10.71
N ASP A 3 3.76 -21.53 9.52
CA ASP A 3 4.21 -20.82 8.33
C ASP A 3 3.39 -19.53 8.25
N PRO A 4 4.01 -18.37 8.25
CA PRO A 4 3.29 -17.10 8.15
C PRO A 4 2.51 -17.00 6.86
N PHE A 5 2.87 -17.78 5.85
CA PHE A 5 2.14 -17.88 4.61
C PHE A 5 0.88 -18.77 4.71
N ASP A 6 0.70 -19.55 5.78
CA ASP A 6 -0.57 -20.23 6.09
C ASP A 6 -1.74 -19.24 6.28
N HIS A 7 -1.42 -17.98 6.57
CA HIS A 7 -2.42 -16.91 6.65
C HIS A 7 -2.65 -16.20 5.30
N PHE A 8 -1.81 -16.46 4.33
CA PHE A 8 -1.84 -15.85 3.02
C PHE A 8 -2.17 -16.93 2.01
N LEU A 9 -3.38 -16.94 1.52
CA LEU A 9 -3.87 -17.72 0.38
C LEU A 9 -2.81 -18.63 -0.27
N ILE A 10 -2.44 -19.71 0.39
CA ILE A 10 -1.68 -20.78 -0.20
C ILE A 10 -2.69 -21.60 -1.00
N GLY A 11 -2.56 -21.63 -2.31
CA GLY A 11 -3.35 -22.53 -3.12
C GLY A 11 -3.12 -23.98 -2.69
N GLU A 12 -4.07 -24.86 -2.94
CA GLU A 12 -4.03 -26.30 -2.59
C GLU A 12 -2.74 -27.01 -3.02
N SER A 13 -1.97 -26.43 -3.93
CA SER A 13 -0.67 -26.93 -4.42
C SER A 13 0.55 -26.37 -3.67
N GLY A 14 0.37 -25.65 -2.57
CA GLY A 14 1.49 -25.07 -1.80
C GLY A 14 2.23 -23.93 -2.49
N GLY A 15 1.73 -23.44 -3.63
CA GLY A 15 2.27 -22.30 -4.35
C GLY A 15 1.57 -21.01 -3.94
N PHE A 16 2.31 -19.91 -3.89
CA PHE A 16 1.71 -18.59 -3.73
C PHE A 16 0.73 -18.33 -4.86
N LEU A 17 -0.48 -17.86 -4.54
CA LEU A 17 -1.39 -17.30 -5.53
C LEU A 17 -0.81 -15.98 -6.08
N MET A 18 0.28 -16.10 -6.82
CA MET A 18 0.91 -14.96 -7.49
C MET A 18 0.07 -14.45 -8.66
N ASN A 19 -0.84 -15.28 -9.17
CA ASN A 19 -1.73 -14.93 -10.25
C ASN A 19 -3.17 -15.09 -9.77
N ILE A 20 -3.72 -13.98 -9.27
CA ILE A 20 -5.17 -13.83 -9.25
C ILE A 20 -5.58 -13.85 -10.71
N ASP A 21 -6.05 -15.01 -11.19
CA ASP A 21 -6.54 -15.12 -12.55
C ASP A 21 -7.76 -14.20 -12.70
N PRO A 22 -7.66 -13.08 -13.44
CA PRO A 22 -8.75 -12.12 -13.56
C PRO A 22 -10.00 -12.73 -14.21
N ASN A 23 -9.87 -13.89 -14.86
CA ASN A 23 -11.01 -14.62 -15.42
C ASN A 23 -11.72 -15.52 -14.39
N LYS A 24 -11.10 -15.76 -13.25
CA LYS A 24 -11.63 -16.62 -12.18
C LYS A 24 -11.79 -15.88 -10.85
N ARG A 25 -10.83 -15.02 -10.49
CA ARG A 25 -10.81 -14.27 -9.23
C ARG A 25 -10.31 -12.86 -9.49
N PHE A 26 -10.87 -11.88 -8.83
CA PHE A 26 -10.38 -10.51 -8.83
C PHE A 26 -10.48 -9.89 -7.44
N VAL A 27 -9.60 -8.95 -7.14
CA VAL A 27 -9.66 -8.18 -5.91
C VAL A 27 -10.53 -6.96 -6.13
N ASN A 28 -11.61 -6.83 -5.36
CA ASN A 28 -12.37 -5.60 -5.32
C ASN A 28 -11.58 -4.53 -4.54
N THR A 29 -10.82 -3.74 -5.27
CA THR A 29 -9.91 -2.74 -4.68
C THR A 29 -10.63 -1.57 -4.02
N GLU A 30 -11.91 -1.33 -4.31
CA GLU A 30 -12.70 -0.28 -3.65
C GLU A 30 -12.87 -0.57 -2.17
N LEU A 31 -13.05 -1.85 -1.80
CA LEU A 31 -13.15 -2.29 -0.40
C LEU A 31 -11.86 -2.08 0.38
N LEU A 32 -10.74 -1.99 -0.30
CA LEU A 32 -9.42 -1.78 0.30
C LEU A 32 -9.04 -0.31 0.45
N ARG A 33 -9.76 0.60 -0.22
CA ARG A 33 -9.41 2.02 -0.32
C ARG A 33 -10.46 2.98 0.27
N PRO A 34 -11.15 2.65 1.38
CA PRO A 34 -12.26 3.46 1.87
C PRO A 34 -11.85 4.88 2.22
N ALA A 35 -10.68 5.07 2.85
CA ALA A 35 -10.19 6.39 3.23
C ALA A 35 -9.75 7.21 2.00
N ALA A 36 -9.06 6.59 1.04
CA ALA A 36 -8.70 7.24 -0.21
C ALA A 36 -9.93 7.69 -1.00
N ILE A 37 -10.94 6.84 -1.10
CA ILE A 37 -12.21 7.14 -1.80
C ILE A 37 -12.94 8.29 -1.11
N ALA A 38 -13.03 8.27 0.22
CA ALA A 38 -13.64 9.36 0.98
C ALA A 38 -12.93 10.69 0.69
N TYR A 39 -11.61 10.69 0.70
CA TYR A 39 -10.84 11.88 0.41
C TYR A 39 -10.95 12.32 -1.07
N GLU A 40 -10.93 11.40 -2.02
CA GLU A 40 -11.09 11.71 -3.46
C GLU A 40 -12.46 12.32 -3.75
N LYS A 41 -13.48 11.91 -3.00
CA LYS A 41 -14.85 12.40 -3.15
C LYS A 41 -15.11 13.73 -2.42
N ASP A 42 -14.70 13.81 -1.17
CA ASP A 42 -15.11 14.87 -0.25
C ASP A 42 -13.97 15.83 0.17
N GLY A 43 -12.74 15.54 -0.23
CA GLY A 43 -11.54 16.30 0.16
C GLY A 43 -11.12 16.08 1.62
N VAL A 44 -11.81 15.21 2.36
CA VAL A 44 -11.54 14.87 3.76
C VAL A 44 -11.69 13.38 3.99
N TYR A 45 -10.94 12.83 4.94
CA TYR A 45 -11.04 11.40 5.29
C TYR A 45 -12.29 11.05 6.09
N THR A 46 -12.85 12.03 6.79
CA THR A 46 -14.10 11.90 7.55
C THR A 46 -14.78 13.27 7.70
N LYS A 47 -16.10 13.24 7.84
CA LYS A 47 -16.92 14.43 8.11
C LYS A 47 -17.27 14.59 9.60
N PHE A 48 -16.78 13.72 10.47
CA PHE A 48 -16.98 13.86 11.90
C PHE A 48 -16.28 15.10 12.44
N ALA A 49 -16.93 15.82 13.34
CA ALA A 49 -16.35 16.98 14.01
C ALA A 49 -15.12 16.53 14.85
N VAL A 50 -14.05 17.31 14.82
CA VAL A 50 -12.74 16.95 15.39
C VAL A 50 -12.83 16.59 16.87
N ASP A 51 -13.67 17.28 17.64
CA ASP A 51 -13.81 17.08 19.09
C ASP A 51 -14.90 16.06 19.45
N SER A 52 -15.44 15.36 18.46
CA SER A 52 -16.52 14.39 18.68
C SER A 52 -15.98 12.98 19.00
N MET A 53 -16.77 12.21 19.75
CA MET A 53 -16.47 10.80 20.00
C MET A 53 -16.40 9.97 18.71
N PRO A 54 -17.30 10.16 17.68
CA PRO A 54 -17.14 9.49 16.39
C PRO A 54 -15.80 9.77 15.70
N TYR A 55 -15.29 11.00 15.77
CA TYR A 55 -13.97 11.33 15.23
C TYR A 55 -12.85 10.60 15.97
N THR A 56 -12.91 10.57 17.29
CA THR A 56 -11.93 9.85 18.11
C THR A 56 -11.94 8.36 17.81
N ASN A 57 -13.11 7.76 17.67
CA ASN A 57 -13.25 6.34 17.31
C ASN A 57 -12.73 6.06 15.89
N PHE A 58 -13.05 6.92 14.93
CA PHE A 58 -12.51 6.85 13.58
C PHE A 58 -10.97 6.86 13.59
N ARG A 59 -10.36 7.82 14.30
CA ARG A 59 -8.90 7.91 14.41
C ARG A 59 -8.27 6.65 15.02
N LYS A 60 -8.86 6.12 16.09
CA LYS A 60 -8.38 4.88 16.73
C LYS A 60 -8.43 3.70 15.76
N GLN A 61 -9.54 3.52 15.06
CA GLN A 61 -9.69 2.44 14.09
C GLN A 61 -8.70 2.57 12.92
N GLU A 62 -8.55 3.76 12.35
CA GLU A 62 -7.61 3.99 11.26
C GLU A 62 -6.16 3.80 11.71
N THR A 63 -5.81 4.21 12.92
CA THR A 63 -4.48 3.95 13.49
C THR A 63 -4.20 2.46 13.61
N LEU A 64 -5.17 1.67 14.12
CA LEU A 64 -5.03 0.22 14.21
C LEU A 64 -4.87 -0.42 12.84
N ARG A 65 -5.70 -0.04 11.86
CA ARG A 65 -5.59 -0.54 10.48
C ARG A 65 -4.22 -0.26 9.88
N ARG A 66 -3.67 0.93 10.13
CA ARG A 66 -2.36 1.35 9.61
C ARG A 66 -1.17 0.69 10.31
N LEU A 67 -1.32 0.24 11.54
CA LEU A 67 -0.26 -0.43 12.31
C LEU A 67 -0.30 -1.95 12.14
N VAL A 68 -1.46 -2.55 12.26
CA VAL A 68 -1.60 -4.01 12.35
C VAL A 68 -2.01 -4.63 11.02
N GLY A 69 -2.88 -3.95 10.27
CA GLY A 69 -3.55 -4.53 9.12
C GLY A 69 -4.87 -5.24 9.51
N PHE A 70 -5.51 -5.85 8.53
CA PHE A 70 -6.80 -6.52 8.73
C PHE A 70 -7.11 -7.49 7.57
N LYS A 71 -8.04 -8.41 7.81
CA LYS A 71 -8.62 -9.23 6.76
C LYS A 71 -9.77 -8.48 6.09
N ALA A 72 -9.74 -8.42 4.78
CA ALA A 72 -10.77 -7.76 3.97
C ALA A 72 -11.47 -8.78 3.06
N PRO A 73 -12.79 -8.90 3.09
CA PRO A 73 -13.55 -9.79 2.22
C PRO A 73 -13.65 -9.18 0.81
N CYS A 74 -12.55 -9.24 0.08
CA CYS A 74 -12.42 -8.50 -1.18
C CYS A 74 -11.98 -9.34 -2.38
N LEU A 75 -11.62 -10.61 -2.19
CA LEU A 75 -11.29 -11.50 -3.29
C LEU A 75 -12.56 -12.21 -3.76
N MET A 76 -13.02 -11.88 -4.96
CA MET A 76 -14.25 -12.40 -5.52
C MET A 76 -13.95 -13.47 -6.56
N ASN A 77 -14.62 -14.63 -6.45
CA ASN A 77 -14.64 -15.65 -7.47
C ASN A 77 -15.73 -15.32 -8.49
N THR A 78 -15.35 -15.12 -9.75
CA THR A 78 -16.27 -14.73 -10.82
C THR A 78 -17.25 -15.82 -11.24
N ARG A 79 -16.94 -17.09 -10.94
CA ARG A 79 -17.77 -18.24 -11.32
C ARG A 79 -18.80 -18.61 -10.25
N THR A 80 -18.36 -18.61 -8.98
CA THR A 80 -19.21 -19.03 -7.85
C THR A 80 -19.86 -17.87 -7.12
N GLY A 81 -19.34 -16.65 -7.30
CA GLY A 81 -19.75 -15.47 -6.51
C GLY A 81 -19.23 -15.50 -5.07
N GLU A 82 -18.43 -16.50 -4.71
CA GLU A 82 -17.86 -16.58 -3.37
C GLU A 82 -16.88 -15.44 -3.11
N ILE A 83 -16.85 -14.97 -1.87
CA ILE A 83 -15.97 -13.91 -1.41
C ILE A 83 -15.01 -14.50 -0.39
N GLU A 84 -13.73 -14.38 -0.66
CA GLU A 84 -12.65 -14.79 0.22
C GLU A 84 -12.02 -13.57 0.91
N GLU A 85 -11.52 -13.77 2.12
CA GLU A 85 -10.81 -12.74 2.85
C GLU A 85 -9.34 -12.68 2.42
N VAL A 86 -8.87 -11.47 2.16
CA VAL A 86 -7.46 -11.18 1.89
C VAL A 86 -6.87 -10.38 3.04
N TYR A 87 -5.73 -10.81 3.55
CA TYR A 87 -5.02 -10.04 4.55
C TYR A 87 -4.27 -8.87 3.91
N ILE A 88 -4.52 -7.67 4.43
CA ILE A 88 -3.85 -6.44 4.04
C ILE A 88 -3.02 -5.97 5.23
N THR A 89 -1.70 -5.88 5.05
CA THR A 89 -0.80 -5.39 6.10
C THR A 89 -1.10 -3.92 6.41
N GLY A 90 -0.81 -3.48 7.62
CA GLY A 90 -1.03 -2.09 8.01
C GLY A 90 -0.25 -1.11 7.15
N GLU A 91 0.96 -1.45 6.77
CA GLU A 91 1.81 -0.64 5.90
C GLU A 91 1.24 -0.54 4.48
N HIS A 92 0.71 -1.65 3.93
CA HIS A 92 0.03 -1.64 2.64
C HIS A 92 -1.27 -0.83 2.69
N TYR A 93 -2.09 -1.02 3.74
CA TYR A 93 -3.29 -0.21 3.94
C TYR A 93 -2.96 1.29 3.99
N ASN A 94 -1.92 1.67 4.75
CA ASN A 94 -1.45 3.05 4.77
C ASN A 94 -1.02 3.54 3.38
N PHE A 95 -0.28 2.72 2.64
CA PHE A 95 0.20 3.06 1.30
C PHE A 95 -0.94 3.40 0.36
N ILE A 96 -1.98 2.57 0.25
CA ILE A 96 -3.08 2.76 -0.70
C ILE A 96 -4.12 3.79 -0.25
N ASN A 97 -4.23 4.09 1.05
CA ASN A 97 -5.25 4.99 1.59
C ASN A 97 -4.72 6.38 1.96
N TYR A 98 -3.45 6.51 2.34
CA TYR A 98 -2.86 7.75 2.84
C TYR A 98 -1.63 8.17 2.02
N GLY A 99 -0.99 7.25 1.33
CA GLY A 99 0.15 7.54 0.48
C GLY A 99 -0.21 8.43 -0.71
N ARG A 100 0.71 9.34 -1.07
CA ARG A 100 0.59 10.21 -2.24
C ARG A 100 1.75 9.98 -3.19
N ILE A 101 1.45 9.53 -4.39
CA ILE A 101 2.43 9.29 -5.43
C ILE A 101 2.20 10.18 -6.65
N LEU A 102 3.24 10.40 -7.44
CA LEU A 102 3.08 10.99 -8.78
C LEU A 102 2.64 9.89 -9.74
N LYS A 103 1.47 10.05 -10.32
CA LYS A 103 0.92 9.16 -11.35
C LYS A 103 0.50 9.94 -12.58
N LEU A 104 0.38 9.27 -13.70
CA LEU A 104 -0.17 9.89 -14.91
C LEU A 104 -1.68 10.09 -14.73
N ASP A 105 -2.15 11.25 -15.12
CA ASP A 105 -3.58 11.57 -15.16
C ASP A 105 -4.23 10.80 -16.31
N THR A 106 -5.16 9.90 -15.98
CA THR A 106 -5.85 9.06 -16.95
C THR A 106 -6.63 9.87 -18.00
N LYS A 107 -7.05 11.09 -17.66
CA LYS A 107 -7.76 11.98 -18.58
C LYS A 107 -6.87 12.61 -19.66
N THR A 108 -5.57 12.62 -19.42
CA THR A 108 -4.58 13.25 -20.33
C THR A 108 -3.62 12.25 -20.96
N LEU A 109 -3.91 10.95 -20.83
CA LEU A 109 -3.07 9.91 -21.42
C LEU A 109 -3.06 9.98 -22.95
N ARG A 110 -1.86 9.93 -23.51
CA ARG A 110 -1.62 9.79 -24.94
C ARG A 110 -0.64 8.65 -25.16
N VAL A 111 -0.81 7.95 -26.26
CA VAL A 111 0.12 6.91 -26.69
C VAL A 111 0.80 7.43 -27.95
N GLU A 112 2.07 7.76 -27.82
CA GLU A 112 2.91 8.26 -28.93
C GLU A 112 4.11 7.31 -29.05
N GLU A 113 4.30 6.74 -30.23
CA GLU A 113 5.42 5.82 -30.53
C GLU A 113 5.58 4.68 -29.52
N GLY A 114 4.47 4.09 -29.04
CA GLY A 114 4.47 3.02 -28.03
C GLY A 114 4.81 3.48 -26.60
N LYS A 115 4.98 4.78 -26.37
CA LYS A 115 5.18 5.36 -25.05
C LYS A 115 3.89 5.99 -24.55
N VAL A 116 3.51 5.68 -23.33
CA VAL A 116 2.39 6.33 -22.64
C VAL A 116 2.90 7.62 -22.00
N THR A 117 2.39 8.75 -22.46
CA THR A 117 2.67 10.08 -21.93
C THR A 117 1.41 10.70 -21.34
N GLY A 118 1.54 11.73 -20.53
CA GLY A 118 0.43 12.43 -19.94
C GLY A 118 0.86 13.37 -18.82
N ARG A 119 -0.07 14.20 -18.36
CA ARG A 119 0.14 15.09 -17.23
C ARG A 119 0.37 14.24 -15.96
N LYS A 120 1.39 14.60 -15.19
CA LYS A 120 1.62 14.00 -13.87
C LYS A 120 0.77 14.72 -12.82
N ILE A 121 0.04 13.95 -12.05
CA ILE A 121 -0.76 14.43 -10.91
C ILE A 121 -0.39 13.67 -9.64
N ARG A 122 -0.58 14.30 -8.49
CA ARG A 122 -0.49 13.61 -7.20
C ARG A 122 -1.81 12.91 -6.92
N GLY A 123 -1.74 11.65 -6.55
CA GLY A 123 -2.92 10.87 -6.19
C GLY A 123 -2.57 9.65 -5.39
N PHE A 124 -3.59 8.95 -4.92
CA PHE A 124 -3.40 7.71 -4.17
C PHE A 124 -2.89 6.59 -5.07
N PRO A 125 -2.01 5.71 -4.56
CA PRO A 125 -1.65 4.48 -5.23
C PRO A 125 -2.88 3.61 -5.50
N ARG A 126 -2.73 2.69 -6.45
CA ARG A 126 -3.70 1.61 -6.68
C ARG A 126 -3.18 0.34 -6.03
N PHE A 127 -4.06 -0.61 -5.80
CA PHE A 127 -3.67 -1.96 -5.44
C PHE A 127 -2.96 -2.62 -6.63
N ILE A 128 -1.80 -3.23 -6.37
CA ILE A 128 -1.02 -3.99 -7.34
C ILE A 128 -0.52 -5.25 -6.63
N ASP A 129 -0.72 -6.43 -7.22
CA ASP A 129 -0.42 -7.72 -6.61
C ASP A 129 1.03 -7.86 -6.15
N CYS A 130 1.99 -7.46 -6.98
CA CYS A 130 3.40 -7.53 -6.61
C CYS A 130 3.76 -6.62 -5.42
N GLN A 131 3.05 -5.50 -5.23
CA GLN A 131 3.23 -4.64 -4.08
C GLN A 131 2.59 -5.25 -2.83
N TRP A 132 1.44 -5.90 -2.97
CA TRP A 132 0.80 -6.63 -1.89
C TRP A 132 1.71 -7.74 -1.35
N TRP A 133 2.30 -8.56 -2.24
CA TRP A 133 3.28 -9.57 -1.88
C TRP A 133 4.49 -8.98 -1.16
N TYR A 134 5.01 -7.87 -1.67
CA TYR A 134 6.13 -7.19 -1.03
C TYR A 134 5.81 -6.79 0.42
N PHE A 135 4.67 -6.18 0.68
CA PHE A 135 4.27 -5.78 2.03
C PHE A 135 4.06 -6.98 2.95
N LEU A 136 3.53 -8.09 2.45
CA LEU A 136 3.37 -9.33 3.21
C LEU A 136 4.72 -9.90 3.63
N ILE A 137 5.64 -10.08 2.68
CA ILE A 137 6.99 -10.60 2.93
C ILE A 137 7.75 -9.66 3.86
N LYS A 138 7.65 -8.36 3.66
CA LYS A 138 8.28 -7.36 4.52
C LYS A 138 7.80 -7.46 5.97
N GLN A 139 6.50 -7.57 6.18
CA GLN A 139 5.94 -7.75 7.52
C GLN A 139 6.42 -9.06 8.13
N PHE A 140 6.37 -10.15 7.37
CA PHE A 140 6.88 -11.44 7.84
C PHE A 140 8.35 -11.37 8.27
N CYS A 141 9.22 -10.82 7.45
CA CYS A 141 10.64 -10.69 7.79
C CYS A 141 10.82 -9.87 9.08
N ARG A 142 10.09 -8.78 9.22
CA ARG A 142 10.14 -7.94 10.43
C ARG A 142 9.69 -8.70 11.67
N ASP A 143 8.58 -9.42 11.58
CA ASP A 143 7.96 -10.12 12.73
C ASP A 143 8.80 -11.32 13.19
N ASN A 144 9.65 -11.85 12.30
CA ASN A 144 10.56 -12.96 12.58
C ASN A 144 12.04 -12.55 12.74
N GLY A 145 12.33 -11.25 12.74
CA GLY A 145 13.73 -10.77 12.88
C GLY A 145 14.62 -11.11 11.70
N LEU A 146 14.04 -11.26 10.50
CA LEU A 146 14.74 -11.59 9.28
C LEU A 146 15.09 -10.32 8.47
N PHE A 147 16.17 -10.38 7.72
CA PHE A 147 16.52 -9.36 6.74
C PHE A 147 15.76 -9.62 5.43
N LEU A 148 15.31 -8.54 4.80
CA LEU A 148 14.72 -8.60 3.47
C LEU A 148 15.67 -7.99 2.45
N ILE A 149 16.11 -8.80 1.49
CA ILE A 149 16.83 -8.34 0.30
C ILE A 149 15.84 -8.42 -0.87
N ASN A 150 15.61 -7.28 -1.52
CA ASN A 150 14.68 -7.18 -2.62
C ASN A 150 15.38 -6.76 -3.90
N ASP A 151 15.51 -7.68 -4.84
CA ASP A 151 15.90 -7.38 -6.21
C ASP A 151 14.66 -7.07 -7.05
N LYS A 152 14.67 -5.95 -7.73
CA LYS A 152 13.50 -5.41 -8.40
C LYS A 152 13.84 -4.72 -9.72
N THR A 153 12.90 -4.77 -10.64
CA THR A 153 12.95 -3.96 -11.86
C THR A 153 12.71 -2.47 -11.57
N ARG A 154 13.17 -1.62 -12.45
CA ARG A 154 12.88 -0.17 -12.39
C ARG A 154 11.37 0.09 -12.49
N ARG A 155 10.91 1.15 -11.83
CA ARG A 155 9.52 1.66 -11.87
C ARG A 155 8.46 0.85 -11.13
N GLY A 156 8.84 -0.12 -10.28
CA GLY A 156 7.90 -0.87 -9.43
C GLY A 156 7.29 -0.07 -8.27
N GLY A 157 7.63 1.21 -8.11
CA GLY A 157 7.07 2.06 -7.04
C GLY A 157 7.71 1.87 -5.66
N PHE A 158 8.76 1.05 -5.54
CA PHE A 158 9.37 0.68 -4.25
C PHE A 158 9.87 1.87 -3.43
N SER A 159 10.46 2.89 -4.05
CA SER A 159 10.90 4.09 -3.32
C SER A 159 9.73 4.82 -2.66
N TYR A 160 8.57 4.84 -3.30
CA TYR A 160 7.35 5.39 -2.69
C TYR A 160 6.85 4.51 -1.55
N MET A 161 6.83 3.18 -1.71
CA MET A 161 6.42 2.26 -0.66
C MET A 161 7.28 2.42 0.58
N GLU A 162 8.61 2.48 0.42
CA GLU A 162 9.54 2.69 1.52
C GLU A 162 9.40 4.06 2.19
N ALA A 163 9.30 5.12 1.40
CA ALA A 163 9.13 6.47 1.94
C ALA A 163 7.82 6.63 2.71
N ILE A 164 6.72 6.11 2.17
CA ILE A 164 5.38 6.17 2.80
C ILE A 164 5.33 5.26 4.03
N GLY A 165 5.90 4.06 3.96
CA GLY A 165 6.01 3.13 5.08
C GLY A 165 6.82 3.71 6.23
N SER A 166 7.96 4.32 5.93
CA SER A 166 8.81 4.99 6.92
C SER A 166 8.12 6.17 7.59
N ALA A 167 7.42 7.00 6.83
CA ALA A 167 6.63 8.10 7.38
C ALA A 167 5.52 7.58 8.30
N ASN A 168 4.80 6.53 7.90
CA ASN A 168 3.78 5.89 8.72
C ASN A 168 4.36 5.36 10.04
N PHE A 169 5.49 4.67 9.94
CA PHE A 169 6.16 4.06 11.09
C PHE A 169 6.60 5.10 12.11
N ILE A 170 7.25 6.19 11.67
CA ILE A 170 7.68 7.28 12.55
C ILE A 170 6.49 7.98 13.20
N ASN A 171 5.42 8.23 12.43
CA ASN A 171 4.25 8.98 12.91
C ASN A 171 3.38 8.20 13.89
N LEU A 172 3.33 6.87 13.78
CA LEU A 172 2.41 6.04 14.56
C LEU A 172 3.09 5.22 15.66
N THR A 173 4.42 5.10 15.64
CA THR A 173 5.15 4.30 16.60
C THR A 173 6.12 5.18 17.39
N PRO A 174 5.90 5.39 18.68
CA PRO A 174 6.78 6.25 19.50
C PRO A 174 8.19 5.63 19.64
N ASN A 175 9.17 6.48 19.83
CA ASN A 175 10.56 6.10 20.09
C ASN A 175 11.19 5.20 19.00
N ARG A 176 10.87 5.45 17.76
CA ARG A 176 11.41 4.72 16.59
C ARG A 176 12.19 5.67 15.68
N ALA A 177 13.17 5.07 15.01
CA ALA A 177 13.95 5.73 13.98
C ALA A 177 13.98 4.87 12.72
N VAL A 178 14.11 5.53 11.58
CA VAL A 178 14.31 4.87 10.28
C VAL A 178 15.59 5.43 9.68
N ILE A 179 16.44 4.54 9.22
CA ILE A 179 17.69 4.88 8.55
C ILE A 179 17.56 4.52 7.08
N HIS A 180 17.75 5.49 6.22
CA HIS A 180 17.85 5.28 4.78
C HIS A 180 19.28 5.50 4.33
N ALA A 181 19.80 4.56 3.54
CA ALA A 181 21.11 4.66 2.92
C ALA A 181 20.99 4.50 1.41
N ALA A 182 21.84 5.20 0.68
CA ALA A 182 21.94 5.09 -0.77
C ALA A 182 23.39 5.31 -1.21
N SER A 183 23.73 4.81 -2.38
CA SER A 183 25.07 4.96 -2.96
C SER A 183 25.40 6.42 -3.38
N ASP A 184 24.39 7.27 -3.51
CA ASP A 184 24.55 8.66 -3.96
C ASP A 184 23.46 9.53 -3.35
N ASN A 185 23.81 10.77 -2.99
CA ASN A 185 22.90 11.78 -2.43
C ASN A 185 21.68 12.08 -3.31
N LYS A 186 21.81 11.94 -4.64
CA LYS A 186 20.67 12.13 -5.55
C LYS A 186 19.53 11.15 -5.32
N PHE A 187 19.83 9.95 -4.83
CA PHE A 187 18.81 8.94 -4.51
C PHE A 187 18.24 9.09 -3.12
N LEU A 188 18.88 9.86 -2.26
CA LEU A 188 18.52 10.00 -0.85
C LEU A 188 17.87 11.34 -0.54
N VAL A 189 18.57 12.46 -0.75
CA VAL A 189 18.16 13.78 -0.23
C VAL A 189 17.77 14.79 -1.31
N GLN A 190 18.19 14.60 -2.56
CA GLN A 190 17.83 15.51 -3.63
C GLN A 190 16.37 15.35 -4.06
N SER A 191 15.86 16.27 -4.86
CA SER A 191 14.50 16.20 -5.39
C SER A 191 14.26 14.88 -6.14
N GLY A 192 13.24 14.14 -5.73
CA GLY A 192 12.95 12.80 -6.23
C GLY A 192 13.70 11.67 -5.50
N GLY A 193 14.53 11.97 -4.51
CA GLY A 193 15.13 10.99 -3.62
C GLY A 193 14.17 10.53 -2.51
N LEU A 194 14.59 9.53 -1.73
CA LEU A 194 13.74 8.88 -0.73
C LEU A 194 13.27 9.83 0.38
N SER A 195 14.17 10.68 0.87
CA SER A 195 13.86 11.68 1.91
C SER A 195 12.92 12.77 1.38
N ASP A 196 13.03 13.17 0.11
CA ASP A 196 12.10 14.09 -0.52
C ASP A 196 10.69 13.50 -0.65
N PHE A 197 10.60 12.21 -1.01
CA PHE A 197 9.33 11.50 -1.02
C PHE A 197 8.71 11.40 0.38
N MET A 198 9.50 11.09 1.39
CA MET A 198 9.04 10.99 2.77
C MET A 198 8.51 12.33 3.29
N LYS A 199 9.23 13.44 3.08
CA LYS A 199 8.79 14.79 3.47
C LYS A 199 7.46 15.21 2.84
N LYS A 200 7.17 14.72 1.65
CA LYS A 200 5.92 14.99 0.95
C LYS A 200 4.73 14.13 1.45
N GLN A 201 4.95 13.19 2.36
CA GLN A 201 3.92 12.35 2.97
C GLN A 201 3.49 12.85 4.37
N ILE A 202 4.31 13.68 4.99
CA ILE A 202 4.03 14.35 6.27
C ILE A 202 3.28 15.65 6.01
#